data_ea748409dffa1c18704bf7b9a3a5f776
#
_entry.id   ea748409dffa1c18704bf7b9a3a5f776
#
_cell.length_a   1.000
_cell.length_b   1.000
_cell.length_c   1.000
_cell.angle_alpha   90.00
_cell.angle_beta   90.00
_cell.angle_gamma   90.00
#
_symmetry.space_group_name_H-M   'P 1'
#
loop_
_entity.id
_entity.type
_entity.pdbx_description
1 polymer ?
#
loop_
_entity_poly.entity_id
_entity_poly.type
_entity_poly.pdbx_seq_one_letter_code
_entity_poly.pdbx_strand_id
1 'polypeptide(L)'
;AKYMLFIQCRLIMRKILILFVVALIGFASCADSKQSMTVTVTNSLALERAGEMVEVPMSDVVAKLKLADTAQIVVLDVDGQQVPYQVTYDEKVVFPVTVGGNSVVTYTIQPGTPAPFDVIACGKYYPERLDDVAWENDLGGFRAYGPALQARGERGFGYDLFTKYNTAEPILESLYAE
;
A
#
# COMPACT_ATOMS: atom_id res chain seq x y z
N ALA A 1 33.60 20.19 -63.32
CA ALA A 1 32.96 18.96 -62.82
C ALA A 1 33.32 18.64 -61.35
N LYS A 2 34.62 18.75 -60.95
CA LYS A 2 35.03 18.43 -59.54
C LYS A 2 34.44 19.37 -58.47
N TYR A 3 34.28 20.65 -58.76
CA TYR A 3 33.74 21.63 -57.80
C TYR A 3 32.26 21.48 -57.57
N MET A 4 31.49 21.03 -58.57
CA MET A 4 30.05 20.80 -58.41
C MET A 4 29.74 19.58 -57.49
N LEU A 5 30.56 18.55 -57.50
CA LEU A 5 30.44 17.37 -56.70
C LEU A 5 30.70 17.66 -55.22
N PHE A 6 31.67 18.55 -54.93
CA PHE A 6 31.98 18.95 -53.52
C PHE A 6 30.89 19.79 -52.88
N ILE A 7 30.20 20.64 -53.63
CA ILE A 7 29.09 21.47 -53.13
C ILE A 7 27.88 20.62 -52.86
N GLN A 8 27.57 19.64 -53.70
CA GLN A 8 26.47 18.72 -53.49
C GLN A 8 26.69 17.81 -52.24
N CYS A 9 27.91 17.33 -52.04
CA CYS A 9 28.27 16.50 -50.88
C CYS A 9 28.14 17.28 -49.54
N ARG A 10 28.53 18.57 -49.52
CA ARG A 10 28.35 19.43 -48.33
C ARG A 10 26.90 19.76 -48.03
N LEU A 11 26.06 19.92 -49.03
CA LEU A 11 24.63 20.17 -48.88
C LEU A 11 23.88 18.93 -48.36
N ILE A 12 24.27 17.74 -48.83
CA ILE A 12 23.69 16.46 -48.35
C ILE A 12 24.10 16.19 -46.89
N MET A 13 25.38 16.38 -46.55
CA MET A 13 25.84 16.22 -45.15
C MET A 13 25.18 17.22 -44.17
N ARG A 14 24.95 18.47 -44.59
CA ARG A 14 24.21 19.45 -43.78
C ARG A 14 22.76 19.05 -43.56
N LYS A 15 22.08 18.51 -44.59
CA LYS A 15 20.70 18.03 -44.46
C LYS A 15 20.60 16.78 -43.58
N ILE A 16 21.56 15.85 -43.65
CA ILE A 16 21.62 14.67 -42.77
C ILE A 16 21.92 15.08 -41.33
N LEU A 17 22.82 16.05 -41.11
CA LEU A 17 23.13 16.56 -39.75
C LEU A 17 21.92 17.26 -39.12
N ILE A 18 21.15 18.03 -39.90
CA ILE A 18 19.92 18.70 -39.40
C ILE A 18 18.82 17.66 -39.09
N LEU A 19 18.69 16.61 -39.92
CA LEU A 19 17.75 15.51 -39.63
C LEU A 19 18.12 14.73 -38.36
N PHE A 20 19.42 14.52 -38.09
CA PHE A 20 19.88 13.88 -36.85
C PHE A 20 19.65 14.76 -35.61
N VAL A 21 19.82 16.07 -35.69
CA VAL A 21 19.57 17.00 -34.60
C VAL A 21 18.07 17.12 -34.31
N VAL A 22 17.20 17.10 -35.32
CA VAL A 22 15.73 17.10 -35.13
C VAL A 22 15.24 15.78 -34.56
N ALA A 23 15.87 14.63 -34.92
CA ALA A 23 15.54 13.34 -34.32
C ALA A 23 15.95 13.23 -32.83
N LEU A 24 17.02 13.92 -32.40
CA LEU A 24 17.43 13.95 -30.97
C LEU A 24 16.56 14.85 -30.10
N ILE A 25 15.84 15.83 -30.65
CA ILE A 25 14.95 16.71 -29.89
C ILE A 25 13.56 16.05 -29.67
N GLY A 26 13.22 15.03 -30.45
CA GLY A 26 11.93 14.31 -30.36
C GLY A 26 11.80 13.31 -29.22
N PHE A 27 12.86 13.02 -28.44
CA PHE A 27 12.84 12.12 -27.28
C PHE A 27 13.01 12.85 -25.94
N ALA A 28 12.62 14.12 -25.85
CA ALA A 28 12.23 14.66 -24.57
C ALA A 28 10.88 14.01 -24.24
N SER A 29 10.90 12.72 -23.86
CA SER A 29 9.82 12.09 -23.15
C SER A 29 9.56 12.99 -21.94
N CYS A 30 8.44 13.70 -21.92
CA CYS A 30 7.84 14.14 -20.68
C CYS A 30 7.64 12.87 -19.87
N ALA A 31 8.60 12.53 -19.03
CA ALA A 31 8.32 11.68 -17.89
C ALA A 31 7.28 12.49 -17.10
N ASP A 32 6.01 12.14 -17.25
CA ASP A 32 4.98 12.55 -16.31
C ASP A 32 5.57 12.22 -14.95
N SER A 33 5.99 13.24 -14.21
CA SER A 33 6.48 13.06 -12.86
C SER A 33 5.25 12.61 -12.07
N LYS A 34 5.09 11.28 -11.96
CA LYS A 34 4.01 10.71 -11.17
C LYS A 34 4.05 11.40 -9.82
N GLN A 35 2.99 12.12 -9.49
CA GLN A 35 2.91 12.78 -8.20
C GLN A 35 3.05 11.70 -7.14
N SER A 36 3.96 11.91 -6.20
CA SER A 36 4.21 10.97 -5.12
C SER A 36 4.34 11.71 -3.78
N MET A 37 4.02 11.00 -2.72
CA MET A 37 4.17 11.45 -1.34
C MET A 37 5.14 10.51 -0.63
N THR A 38 6.22 11.07 -0.09
CA THR A 38 7.18 10.32 0.72
C THR A 38 6.75 10.35 2.17
N VAL A 39 6.71 9.17 2.79
CA VAL A 39 6.47 8.98 4.22
C VAL A 39 7.77 8.51 4.85
N THR A 40 8.32 9.30 5.76
CA THR A 40 9.57 8.98 6.45
C THR A 40 9.27 8.49 7.86
N VAL A 41 9.77 7.31 8.20
CA VAL A 41 9.57 6.70 9.51
C VAL A 41 10.92 6.56 10.21
N THR A 42 11.02 7.10 11.41
CA THR A 42 12.26 7.12 12.21
C THR A 42 12.08 6.27 13.46
N ASN A 43 13.01 5.36 13.70
CA ASN A 43 13.12 4.61 14.94
C ASN A 43 14.37 5.08 15.71
N SER A 44 14.17 5.77 16.81
CA SER A 44 15.27 6.26 17.68
C SER A 44 15.68 5.26 18.76
N LEU A 45 15.02 4.09 18.84
CA LEU A 45 15.38 3.02 19.76
C LEU A 45 16.45 2.13 19.14
N ALA A 46 17.28 1.51 19.95
CA ALA A 46 18.28 0.55 19.48
C ALA A 46 17.67 -0.81 19.04
N LEU A 47 16.40 -1.05 19.35
CA LEU A 47 15.66 -2.27 19.00
C LEU A 47 14.92 -2.06 17.67
N GLU A 48 14.95 -3.07 16.79
CA GLU A 48 14.11 -3.10 15.60
C GLU A 48 12.64 -3.09 15.96
N ARG A 49 11.86 -2.33 15.19
CA ARG A 49 10.40 -2.28 15.24
C ARG A 49 9.85 -2.91 13.96
N ALA A 50 9.28 -4.12 14.08
CA ALA A 50 8.74 -4.85 12.94
C ALA A 50 7.20 -4.86 12.97
N GLY A 51 6.57 -4.66 11.82
CA GLY A 51 5.12 -4.69 11.67
C GLY A 51 4.38 -3.54 12.36
N GLU A 52 5.05 -2.42 12.60
CA GLU A 52 4.42 -1.24 13.21
C GLU A 52 3.48 -0.57 12.22
N MET A 53 2.31 -0.18 12.68
CA MET A 53 1.32 0.48 11.81
C MET A 53 1.61 1.97 11.71
N VAL A 54 1.77 2.44 10.48
CA VAL A 54 1.84 3.86 10.15
C VAL A 54 0.49 4.33 9.65
N GLU A 55 0.04 5.47 10.15
CA GLU A 55 -1.20 6.12 9.75
C GLU A 55 -0.90 7.44 9.04
N VAL A 56 -1.49 7.64 7.86
CA VAL A 56 -1.39 8.88 7.08
C VAL A 56 -2.81 9.36 6.77
N PRO A 57 -3.20 10.60 7.15
CA PRO A 57 -4.52 11.12 6.81
C PRO A 57 -4.75 11.08 5.29
N MET A 58 -5.89 10.56 4.85
CA MET A 58 -6.23 10.49 3.43
C MET A 58 -6.34 11.88 2.81
N SER A 59 -6.76 12.88 3.59
CA SER A 59 -6.78 14.29 3.18
C SER A 59 -5.41 14.79 2.73
N ASP A 60 -4.34 14.39 3.43
CA ASP A 60 -2.97 14.79 3.10
C ASP A 60 -2.50 14.11 1.81
N VAL A 61 -2.87 12.83 1.63
CA VAL A 61 -2.58 12.07 0.42
C VAL A 61 -3.29 12.71 -0.79
N VAL A 62 -4.60 12.99 -0.67
CA VAL A 62 -5.38 13.64 -1.72
C VAL A 62 -4.81 15.01 -2.08
N ALA A 63 -4.51 15.83 -1.08
CA ALA A 63 -3.96 17.18 -1.30
C ALA A 63 -2.59 17.12 -1.98
N LYS A 64 -1.72 16.22 -1.53
CA LYS A 64 -0.35 16.07 -2.07
C LYS A 64 -0.34 15.51 -3.48
N LEU A 65 -1.16 14.49 -3.74
CA LEU A 65 -1.21 13.78 -5.02
C LEU A 65 -2.24 14.37 -5.99
N LYS A 66 -3.05 15.35 -5.56
CA LYS A 66 -4.15 15.93 -6.34
C LYS A 66 -5.04 14.84 -6.97
N LEU A 67 -5.42 13.86 -6.14
CA LEU A 67 -6.18 12.70 -6.58
C LEU A 67 -7.60 13.11 -6.99
N ALA A 68 -8.13 12.45 -8.04
CA ALA A 68 -9.55 12.43 -8.29
C ALA A 68 -10.26 11.46 -7.33
N ASP A 69 -11.57 11.66 -7.09
CA ASP A 69 -12.37 10.89 -6.12
C ASP A 69 -12.33 9.36 -6.32
N THR A 70 -12.02 8.89 -7.53
CA THR A 70 -11.96 7.47 -7.88
C THR A 70 -10.54 6.94 -8.05
N ALA A 71 -9.51 7.75 -7.76
CA ALA A 71 -8.13 7.35 -7.97
C ALA A 71 -7.70 6.30 -6.95
N GLN A 72 -7.10 5.22 -7.44
CA GLN A 72 -6.43 4.23 -6.61
C GLN A 72 -5.01 4.66 -6.29
N ILE A 73 -4.54 4.29 -5.12
CA ILE A 73 -3.16 4.53 -4.69
C ILE A 73 -2.43 3.21 -4.45
N VAL A 74 -1.13 3.27 -4.40
CA VAL A 74 -0.26 2.18 -3.94
C VAL A 74 0.73 2.74 -2.93
N VAL A 75 1.15 1.91 -1.98
CA VAL A 75 2.23 2.19 -1.05
C VAL A 75 3.43 1.35 -1.45
N LEU A 76 4.57 1.98 -1.64
CA LEU A 76 5.82 1.32 -2.05
C LEU A 76 6.85 1.43 -0.94
N ASP A 77 7.61 0.36 -0.74
CA ASP A 77 8.80 0.35 0.10
C ASP A 77 10.02 1.00 -0.59
N VAL A 78 11.19 0.89 0.04
CA VAL A 78 12.46 1.45 -0.48
C VAL A 78 12.93 0.79 -1.77
N ASP A 79 12.52 -0.46 -2.02
CA ASP A 79 12.86 -1.23 -3.21
C ASP A 79 11.82 -1.05 -4.33
N GLY A 80 10.80 -0.21 -4.09
CA GLY A 80 9.71 0.04 -5.03
C GLY A 80 8.69 -1.09 -5.11
N GLN A 81 8.69 -2.01 -4.14
CA GLN A 81 7.71 -3.07 -4.05
C GLN A 81 6.46 -2.56 -3.36
N GLN A 82 5.29 -3.00 -3.83
CA GLN A 82 4.04 -2.66 -3.17
C GLN A 82 3.94 -3.37 -1.82
N VAL A 83 3.56 -2.63 -0.78
CA VAL A 83 3.20 -3.16 0.54
C VAL A 83 1.68 -3.10 0.72
N PRO A 84 1.10 -4.03 1.51
CA PRO A 84 -0.31 -4.01 1.80
C PRO A 84 -0.69 -2.73 2.55
N TYR A 85 -1.84 -2.17 2.25
CA TYR A 85 -2.39 -1.02 2.96
C TYR A 85 -3.91 -1.14 3.04
N GLN A 86 -4.50 -0.37 3.93
CA GLN A 86 -5.94 -0.23 4.05
C GLN A 86 -6.31 1.25 4.24
N VAL A 87 -7.45 1.65 3.72
CA VAL A 87 -8.09 2.92 4.10
C VAL A 87 -9.12 2.62 5.18
N THR A 88 -8.96 3.24 6.33
CA THR A 88 -9.83 3.05 7.49
C THR A 88 -11.12 3.88 7.38
N TYR A 89 -12.12 3.58 8.23
CA TYR A 89 -13.39 4.33 8.27
C TYR A 89 -13.22 5.80 8.70
N ASP A 90 -12.15 6.11 9.43
CA ASP A 90 -11.77 7.47 9.82
C ASP A 90 -10.80 8.13 8.82
N GLU A 91 -10.83 7.63 7.58
CA GLU A 91 -10.12 8.20 6.43
C GLU A 91 -8.60 8.32 6.61
N LYS A 92 -7.98 7.25 7.07
CA LYS A 92 -6.52 7.12 7.13
C LYS A 92 -6.03 6.00 6.22
N VAL A 93 -4.92 6.23 5.55
CA VAL A 93 -4.13 5.17 4.91
C VAL A 93 -3.25 4.54 5.99
N VAL A 94 -3.44 3.25 6.26
CA VAL A 94 -2.65 2.50 7.24
C VAL A 94 -1.88 1.39 6.55
N PHE A 95 -0.61 1.21 6.92
CA PHE A 95 0.24 0.17 6.36
C PHE A 95 1.33 -0.25 7.34
N PRO A 96 1.77 -1.53 7.31
CA PRO A 96 2.82 -2.02 8.19
C PRO A 96 4.20 -1.56 7.71
N VAL A 97 5.06 -1.25 8.67
CA VAL A 97 6.46 -0.89 8.42
C VAL A 97 7.40 -1.68 9.31
N THR A 98 8.61 -1.93 8.82
CA THR A 98 9.71 -2.46 9.64
C THR A 98 10.85 -1.46 9.61
N VAL A 99 11.30 -1.05 10.80
CA VAL A 99 12.39 -0.07 10.95
C VAL A 99 13.42 -0.61 11.90
N GLY A 100 14.64 -0.77 11.42
CA GLY A 100 15.78 -1.21 12.24
C GLY A 100 16.07 -0.26 13.41
N GLY A 101 16.82 -0.71 14.38
CA GLY A 101 17.22 0.12 15.52
C GLY A 101 18.07 1.32 15.07
N ASN A 102 17.80 2.51 15.65
CA ASN A 102 18.47 3.77 15.33
C ASN A 102 18.51 4.07 13.82
N SER A 103 17.45 3.77 13.10
CA SER A 103 17.40 3.93 11.65
C SER A 103 16.17 4.66 11.16
N VAL A 104 16.20 4.98 9.86
CA VAL A 104 15.14 5.67 9.14
C VAL A 104 14.81 4.85 7.90
N VAL A 105 13.53 4.70 7.60
CA VAL A 105 13.03 4.10 6.37
C VAL A 105 12.05 5.04 5.69
N THR A 106 11.96 4.95 4.37
CA THR A 106 11.01 5.74 3.59
C THR A 106 10.07 4.84 2.79
N TYR A 107 8.81 5.25 2.76
CA TYR A 107 7.78 4.67 1.91
C TYR A 107 7.25 5.73 0.95
N THR A 108 6.71 5.31 -0.17
CA THR A 108 6.16 6.22 -1.18
C THR A 108 4.71 5.87 -1.44
N ILE A 109 3.82 6.86 -1.26
CA ILE A 109 2.42 6.75 -1.68
C ILE A 109 2.29 7.44 -3.03
N GLN A 110 1.69 6.78 -4.01
CA GLN A 110 1.47 7.32 -5.36
C GLN A 110 0.21 6.75 -6.00
N PRO A 111 -0.33 7.39 -7.05
CA PRO A 111 -1.39 6.80 -7.86
C PRO A 111 -0.93 5.49 -8.49
N GLY A 112 -1.78 4.47 -8.45
CA GLY A 112 -1.47 3.16 -9.04
C GLY A 112 -2.55 2.14 -8.77
N THR A 113 -2.44 0.97 -9.42
CA THR A 113 -3.34 -0.15 -9.21
C THR A 113 -2.77 -1.05 -8.11
N PRO A 114 -3.49 -1.26 -7.00
CA PRO A 114 -3.04 -2.14 -5.92
C PRO A 114 -2.85 -3.58 -6.41
N ALA A 115 -1.76 -4.19 -5.97
CA ALA A 115 -1.58 -5.63 -6.11
C ALA A 115 -2.57 -6.38 -5.20
N PRO A 116 -2.98 -7.60 -5.54
CA PRO A 116 -3.71 -8.45 -4.62
C PRO A 116 -2.79 -8.88 -3.48
N PHE A 117 -3.27 -8.73 -2.25
CA PHE A 117 -2.60 -9.21 -1.04
C PHE A 117 -3.52 -10.20 -0.33
N ASP A 118 -2.93 -11.18 0.34
CA ASP A 118 -3.68 -12.13 1.15
C ASP A 118 -4.32 -11.42 2.34
N VAL A 119 -5.54 -11.81 2.68
CA VAL A 119 -6.23 -11.31 3.87
C VAL A 119 -5.69 -12.04 5.10
N ILE A 120 -4.95 -11.33 5.93
CA ILE A 120 -4.36 -11.90 7.16
C ILE A 120 -5.08 -11.45 8.44
N ALA A 121 -5.90 -10.42 8.34
CA ALA A 121 -6.72 -9.94 9.46
C ALA A 121 -8.16 -9.74 8.99
N CYS A 122 -9.10 -10.20 9.78
CA CYS A 122 -10.52 -10.02 9.52
C CYS A 122 -11.32 -9.93 10.82
N GLY A 123 -12.55 -9.46 10.71
CA GLY A 123 -13.49 -9.43 11.82
C GLY A 123 -14.91 -9.40 11.31
N LYS A 124 -15.82 -9.98 12.08
CA LYS A 124 -17.22 -10.08 11.72
C LYS A 124 -18.12 -10.10 12.94
N TYR A 125 -19.32 -9.59 12.77
CA TYR A 125 -20.42 -9.71 13.71
C TYR A 125 -21.27 -10.91 13.34
N TYR A 126 -21.59 -11.77 14.31
CA TYR A 126 -22.34 -13.03 14.18
C TYR A 126 -23.66 -12.97 14.95
N PRO A 127 -24.74 -12.37 14.40
CA PRO A 127 -26.03 -12.30 15.08
C PRO A 127 -26.62 -13.69 15.34
N GLU A 128 -26.34 -14.67 14.48
CA GLU A 128 -26.76 -16.06 14.62
C GLU A 128 -26.12 -16.78 15.81
N ARG A 129 -25.02 -16.24 16.34
CA ARG A 129 -24.31 -16.74 17.52
C ARG A 129 -24.49 -15.81 18.71
N LEU A 130 -25.70 -15.30 18.91
CA LEU A 130 -26.09 -14.46 20.07
C LEU A 130 -25.32 -13.13 20.12
N ASP A 131 -25.16 -12.51 18.94
CA ASP A 131 -24.51 -11.23 18.74
C ASP A 131 -23.01 -11.25 19.05
N ASP A 132 -22.34 -12.36 18.86
CA ASP A 132 -20.88 -12.42 18.99
C ASP A 132 -20.19 -11.50 18.00
N VAL A 133 -19.10 -10.90 18.43
CA VAL A 133 -18.13 -10.23 17.57
C VAL A 133 -16.82 -10.99 17.64
N ALA A 134 -16.32 -11.45 16.51
CA ALA A 134 -15.04 -12.13 16.44
C ALA A 134 -14.10 -11.47 15.44
N TRP A 135 -12.81 -11.50 15.73
CA TRP A 135 -11.77 -10.96 14.87
C TRP A 135 -10.49 -11.77 15.01
N GLU A 136 -9.66 -11.74 14.01
CA GLU A 136 -8.40 -12.47 13.99
C GLU A 136 -7.32 -11.75 13.16
N ASN A 137 -6.08 -12.12 13.40
CA ASN A 137 -4.93 -11.85 12.58
C ASN A 137 -4.13 -13.16 12.34
N ASP A 138 -2.93 -13.07 11.80
CA ASP A 138 -2.04 -14.21 11.54
C ASP A 138 -1.55 -14.93 12.82
N LEU A 139 -1.65 -14.30 13.99
CA LEU A 139 -1.16 -14.84 15.26
C LEU A 139 -2.26 -15.48 16.13
N GLY A 140 -3.49 -14.97 16.04
CA GLY A 140 -4.57 -15.46 16.89
C GLY A 140 -5.93 -14.85 16.56
N GLY A 141 -6.95 -15.42 17.15
CA GLY A 141 -8.33 -14.93 17.05
C GLY A 141 -8.90 -14.58 18.41
N PHE A 142 -9.93 -13.79 18.40
CA PHE A 142 -10.63 -13.29 19.58
C PHE A 142 -12.12 -13.33 19.36
N ARG A 143 -12.87 -13.48 20.45
CA ARG A 143 -14.32 -13.37 20.45
C ARG A 143 -14.77 -12.56 21.65
N ALA A 144 -15.70 -11.65 21.41
CA ALA A 144 -16.47 -10.97 22.44
C ALA A 144 -17.92 -11.44 22.36
N TYR A 145 -18.49 -11.79 23.51
CA TYR A 145 -19.88 -12.20 23.60
C TYR A 145 -20.83 -11.00 23.49
N GLY A 146 -21.90 -11.18 22.75
CA GLY A 146 -22.88 -10.14 22.50
C GLY A 146 -23.97 -10.01 23.56
N PRO A 147 -24.78 -8.95 23.48
CA PRO A 147 -25.86 -8.68 24.42
C PRO A 147 -26.97 -9.73 24.37
N ALA A 148 -27.19 -10.43 23.27
CA ALA A 148 -28.21 -11.47 23.18
C ALA A 148 -27.91 -12.68 24.08
N LEU A 149 -26.63 -13.00 24.33
CA LEU A 149 -26.22 -14.00 25.28
C LEU A 149 -26.64 -13.60 26.71
N GLN A 150 -26.40 -12.36 27.07
CA GLN A 150 -26.77 -11.83 28.40
C GLN A 150 -28.28 -11.79 28.59
N ALA A 151 -29.06 -11.51 27.57
CA ALA A 151 -30.52 -11.54 27.60
C ALA A 151 -31.08 -12.94 27.89
N ARG A 152 -30.32 -14.00 27.62
CA ARG A 152 -30.65 -15.39 27.98
C ARG A 152 -30.31 -15.76 29.44
N GLY A 153 -29.72 -14.84 30.20
CA GLY A 153 -29.29 -15.07 31.57
C GLY A 153 -27.87 -15.64 31.70
N GLU A 154 -27.17 -15.82 30.60
CA GLU A 154 -25.78 -16.24 30.61
C GLU A 154 -24.86 -15.02 30.88
N ARG A 155 -23.87 -15.23 31.74
CA ARG A 155 -22.93 -14.17 32.14
C ARG A 155 -21.56 -14.41 31.56
N GLY A 156 -21.49 -14.44 30.23
CA GLY A 156 -20.22 -14.45 29.50
C GLY A 156 -19.63 -13.03 29.46
N PHE A 157 -18.69 -12.73 30.35
CA PHE A 157 -17.97 -11.46 30.36
C PHE A 157 -16.51 -11.70 30.00
N GLY A 158 -15.97 -10.88 29.12
CA GLY A 158 -14.57 -10.95 28.67
C GLY A 158 -14.43 -11.38 27.21
N TYR A 159 -13.25 -11.85 26.92
CA TYR A 159 -12.85 -12.27 25.57
C TYR A 159 -12.36 -13.71 25.58
N ASP A 160 -12.76 -14.48 24.58
CA ASP A 160 -12.07 -15.73 24.27
C ASP A 160 -10.85 -15.40 23.43
N LEU A 161 -9.78 -16.15 23.66
CA LEU A 161 -8.55 -16.10 22.88
C LEU A 161 -8.34 -17.45 22.19
N PHE A 162 -8.21 -17.42 20.88
CA PHE A 162 -7.89 -18.59 20.06
C PHE A 162 -6.46 -18.44 19.54
N THR A 163 -5.60 -19.38 19.91
CA THR A 163 -4.24 -19.40 19.37
C THR A 163 -4.23 -20.17 18.05
N LYS A 164 -3.55 -19.60 17.06
CA LYS A 164 -3.33 -20.28 15.79
C LYS A 164 -2.13 -21.19 15.89
N TYR A 165 -2.27 -22.40 15.37
CA TYR A 165 -1.21 -23.38 15.34
C TYR A 165 -0.83 -23.68 13.88
N ASN A 166 0.38 -23.29 13.49
CA ASN A 166 0.95 -23.52 12.16
C ASN A 166 0.18 -22.94 10.96
N THR A 167 -0.61 -21.89 11.17
CA THR A 167 -1.30 -21.24 10.05
C THR A 167 -1.46 -19.75 10.28
N ALA A 168 -1.19 -18.96 9.26
CA ALA A 168 -1.54 -17.55 9.19
C ALA A 168 -2.90 -17.32 8.51
N GLU A 169 -3.49 -18.36 7.90
CA GLU A 169 -4.76 -18.24 7.21
C GLU A 169 -5.92 -17.94 8.17
N PRO A 170 -6.96 -17.21 7.71
CA PRO A 170 -8.17 -16.97 8.48
C PRO A 170 -8.87 -18.27 8.90
N ILE A 171 -9.29 -18.36 10.16
CA ILE A 171 -9.95 -19.56 10.74
C ILE A 171 -11.37 -19.28 11.26
N LEU A 172 -11.76 -18.02 11.44
CA LEU A 172 -13.04 -17.68 12.07
C LEU A 172 -14.24 -18.28 11.35
N GLU A 173 -14.27 -18.20 10.02
CA GLU A 173 -15.40 -18.76 9.24
C GLU A 173 -15.55 -20.27 9.47
N SER A 174 -14.46 -21.01 9.60
CA SER A 174 -14.52 -22.45 9.88
C SER A 174 -14.97 -22.74 11.33
N LEU A 175 -14.59 -21.89 12.30
CA LEU A 175 -15.01 -22.03 13.70
C LEU A 175 -16.50 -21.72 13.93
N TYR A 176 -17.10 -20.90 13.06
CA TYR A 176 -18.52 -20.51 13.16
C TYR A 176 -19.42 -21.29 12.15
N ALA A 177 -18.87 -22.17 11.36
CA ALA A 177 -19.60 -22.98 10.37
C ALA A 177 -20.29 -24.22 10.98
N GLU A 178 -20.07 -24.56 12.27
CA GLU A 178 -20.63 -25.71 12.97
C GLU A 178 -21.97 -25.39 13.64
#